data_87cabdc996e0f6937539ff45727cda06
#
_entry.id   87cabdc996e0f6937539ff45727cda06
#
_cell.length_a   1.000
_cell.length_b   1.000
_cell.length_c   1.000
_cell.angle_alpha   90.00
_cell.angle_beta   90.00
_cell.angle_gamma   90.00
#
_symmetry.space_group_name_H-M   'P 1'
#
loop_
_entity.id
_entity.type
_entity.pdbx_description
1 polymer ?
#
loop_
_entity_poly.entity_id
_entity_poly.type
_entity_poly.pdbx_seq_one_letter_code
_entity_poly.pdbx_strand_id
1 'polypeptide(L)'
;MKPVCSRRLAIVKTLTTVACAAVLGGPVFAQSFPTKPITFVVPYPAGGASDVFARLIAERLQASLKQAVVVENRAGANGIIAYQHVAKAQADGHTILMANIGPSAINPSLYKKLPYDAMKDFAPITMVSWVPLVVVANPGLGVSTVPELIAKAKATPGVLSYGVSGIGTAGHLAMELFKSNAGVDIKPINYKGDTPALADTIAGHVDVMMATVVAAAPHMSPPPARTSHSGPSHQGWS
;
A
#
# COMPACT_ATOMS: atom_id res chain seq x y z
N MET A 1 38.93 -26.94 -72.29
CA MET A 1 37.69 -27.41 -71.63
C MET A 1 37.71 -26.96 -70.18
N LYS A 2 36.87 -25.99 -69.78
CA LYS A 2 36.81 -25.51 -68.39
C LYS A 2 35.76 -26.34 -67.63
N PRO A 3 35.99 -26.73 -66.35
CA PRO A 3 35.09 -27.64 -65.64
C PRO A 3 33.80 -26.98 -65.24
N VAL A 4 32.66 -27.39 -65.79
CA VAL A 4 31.30 -27.01 -65.45
C VAL A 4 30.89 -27.48 -64.04
N CYS A 5 31.71 -28.32 -63.40
CA CYS A 5 31.38 -28.97 -62.13
C CYS A 5 31.44 -28.04 -60.90
N SER A 6 32.25 -26.95 -60.89
CA SER A 6 32.42 -26.08 -59.74
C SER A 6 31.27 -25.13 -59.44
N ARG A 7 30.51 -24.70 -60.49
CA ARG A 7 29.37 -23.82 -60.35
C ARG A 7 28.14 -24.48 -59.70
N ARG A 8 27.91 -25.77 -60.01
CA ARG A 8 26.76 -26.50 -59.43
C ARG A 8 26.95 -26.78 -57.95
N LEU A 9 28.21 -27.03 -57.49
CA LEU A 9 28.52 -27.29 -56.11
C LEU A 9 28.38 -26.00 -55.24
N ALA A 10 28.70 -24.83 -55.80
CA ALA A 10 28.51 -23.53 -55.11
C ALA A 10 27.04 -23.21 -54.91
N ILE A 11 26.17 -23.43 -55.92
CA ILE A 11 24.74 -23.14 -55.84
C ILE A 11 24.05 -24.06 -54.80
N VAL A 12 24.41 -25.34 -54.71
CA VAL A 12 23.86 -26.29 -53.76
C VAL A 12 24.26 -25.89 -52.31
N LYS A 13 25.51 -25.47 -52.09
CA LYS A 13 25.96 -25.00 -50.75
C LYS A 13 25.24 -23.73 -50.34
N THR A 14 25.01 -22.78 -51.24
CA THR A 14 24.32 -21.53 -50.94
C THR A 14 22.82 -21.76 -50.64
N LEU A 15 22.15 -22.65 -51.38
CA LEU A 15 20.75 -23.02 -51.07
C LEU A 15 20.60 -23.74 -49.74
N THR A 16 21.53 -24.60 -49.38
CA THR A 16 21.48 -25.31 -48.06
C THR A 16 21.67 -24.37 -46.91
N THR A 17 22.53 -23.35 -47.04
CA THR A 17 22.77 -22.35 -45.97
C THR A 17 21.55 -21.42 -45.77
N VAL A 18 20.88 -21.02 -46.84
CA VAL A 18 19.66 -20.20 -46.79
C VAL A 18 18.49 -20.99 -46.21
N ALA A 19 18.36 -22.28 -46.53
CA ALA A 19 17.30 -23.14 -46.00
C ALA A 19 17.48 -23.39 -44.47
N CYS A 20 18.70 -23.55 -43.96
CA CYS A 20 18.95 -23.67 -42.53
C CYS A 20 18.69 -22.37 -41.74
N ALA A 21 18.92 -21.19 -42.33
CA ALA A 21 18.62 -19.90 -41.69
C ALA A 21 17.12 -19.62 -41.57
N ALA A 22 16.32 -20.12 -42.51
CA ALA A 22 14.86 -19.95 -42.47
C ALA A 22 14.12 -20.80 -41.43
N VAL A 23 14.73 -21.92 -40.98
CA VAL A 23 14.13 -22.81 -39.99
C VAL A 23 14.36 -22.32 -38.55
N LEU A 24 15.34 -21.43 -38.31
CA LEU A 24 15.62 -20.85 -36.98
C LEU A 24 14.79 -19.62 -36.65
N GLY A 25 14.04 -19.08 -37.60
CA GLY A 25 13.12 -17.92 -37.43
C GLY A 25 11.68 -18.31 -37.15
N GLY A 26 11.44 -19.33 -36.31
CA GLY A 26 10.08 -19.63 -35.84
C GLY A 26 9.45 -18.37 -35.18
N PRO A 27 8.12 -18.16 -35.32
CA PRO A 27 7.47 -17.04 -34.67
C PRO A 27 7.71 -17.15 -33.17
N VAL A 28 8.46 -16.21 -32.61
CA VAL A 28 8.54 -16.01 -31.18
C VAL A 28 7.15 -15.52 -30.76
N PHE A 29 6.26 -16.44 -30.40
CA PHE A 29 5.01 -16.09 -29.72
C PHE A 29 5.42 -15.41 -28.41
N ALA A 30 5.33 -14.11 -28.36
CA ALA A 30 5.41 -13.38 -27.10
C ALA A 30 4.35 -14.00 -26.18
N GLN A 31 4.80 -14.66 -25.12
CA GLN A 31 3.88 -15.24 -24.14
C GLN A 31 3.01 -14.10 -23.61
N SER A 32 1.69 -14.23 -23.81
CA SER A 32 0.75 -13.19 -23.35
C SER A 32 0.81 -13.13 -21.82
N PHE A 33 1.28 -12.02 -21.30
CA PHE A 33 1.21 -11.74 -19.85
C PHE A 33 -0.23 -11.40 -19.43
N PRO A 34 -0.72 -11.90 -18.31
CA PRO A 34 -0.12 -12.85 -17.36
C PRO A 34 -0.36 -14.31 -17.77
N THR A 35 0.63 -15.20 -17.55
CA THR A 35 0.54 -16.63 -17.87
C THR A 35 0.09 -17.50 -16.68
N LYS A 36 0.09 -16.94 -15.47
CA LYS A 36 -0.29 -17.59 -14.21
C LYS A 36 -0.95 -16.56 -13.27
N PRO A 37 -1.60 -16.98 -12.19
CA PRO A 37 -2.17 -16.07 -11.21
C PRO A 37 -1.15 -15.04 -10.69
N ILE A 38 -1.65 -13.82 -10.44
CA ILE A 38 -0.86 -12.73 -9.84
C ILE A 38 -1.08 -12.75 -8.33
N THR A 39 -0.01 -12.72 -7.56
CA THR A 39 -0.06 -12.54 -6.10
C THR A 39 0.10 -11.06 -5.77
N PHE A 40 -0.91 -10.47 -5.12
CA PHE A 40 -0.89 -9.09 -4.67
C PHE A 40 -0.63 -9.03 -3.16
N VAL A 41 0.62 -8.80 -2.80
CA VAL A 41 1.08 -8.82 -1.40
C VAL A 41 0.73 -7.52 -0.69
N VAL A 42 0.11 -7.62 0.48
CA VAL A 42 -0.26 -6.50 1.36
C VAL A 42 0.53 -6.59 2.66
N PRO A 43 1.27 -5.54 3.08
CA PRO A 43 2.19 -5.60 4.22
C PRO A 43 1.51 -5.50 5.59
N TYR A 44 0.19 -5.40 5.65
CA TYR A 44 -0.60 -5.21 6.86
C TYR A 44 -1.76 -6.20 6.96
N PRO A 45 -2.37 -6.36 8.16
CA PRO A 45 -3.55 -7.20 8.34
C PRO A 45 -4.72 -6.80 7.44
N ALA A 46 -5.63 -7.76 7.20
CA ALA A 46 -6.86 -7.52 6.48
C ALA A 46 -7.75 -6.45 7.16
N GLY A 47 -8.55 -5.74 6.36
CA GLY A 47 -9.48 -4.71 6.80
C GLY A 47 -8.86 -3.31 6.97
N GLY A 48 -7.55 -3.15 6.87
CA GLY A 48 -6.92 -1.83 6.80
C GLY A 48 -6.99 -1.20 5.40
N ALA A 49 -6.65 0.08 5.28
CA ALA A 49 -6.71 0.82 4.00
C ALA A 49 -5.98 0.10 2.86
N SER A 50 -4.78 -0.41 3.11
CA SER A 50 -3.99 -1.13 2.10
C SER A 50 -4.69 -2.39 1.59
N ASP A 51 -5.36 -3.14 2.47
CA ASP A 51 -6.11 -4.35 2.11
C ASP A 51 -7.36 -4.00 1.28
N VAL A 52 -8.11 -2.99 1.70
CA VAL A 52 -9.30 -2.52 0.97
C VAL A 52 -8.93 -2.10 -0.45
N PHE A 53 -7.90 -1.26 -0.62
CA PHE A 53 -7.45 -0.85 -1.95
C PHE A 53 -6.90 -2.01 -2.78
N ALA A 54 -6.12 -2.91 -2.16
CA ALA A 54 -5.58 -4.07 -2.88
C ALA A 54 -6.71 -4.97 -3.42
N ARG A 55 -7.78 -5.22 -2.65
CA ARG A 55 -8.92 -6.02 -3.09
C ARG A 55 -9.70 -5.36 -4.20
N LEU A 56 -9.97 -4.05 -4.10
CA LEU A 56 -10.64 -3.30 -5.16
C LEU A 56 -9.85 -3.32 -6.48
N ILE A 57 -8.53 -3.16 -6.40
CA ILE A 57 -7.64 -3.20 -7.57
C ILE A 57 -7.56 -4.64 -8.11
N ALA A 58 -7.42 -5.64 -7.24
CA ALA A 58 -7.35 -7.05 -7.64
C ALA A 58 -8.59 -7.48 -8.43
N GLU A 59 -9.79 -7.07 -8.01
CA GLU A 59 -11.04 -7.32 -8.74
C GLU A 59 -10.99 -6.74 -10.16
N ARG A 60 -10.54 -5.49 -10.31
CA ARG A 60 -10.44 -4.82 -11.61
C ARG A 60 -9.35 -5.41 -12.50
N LEU A 61 -8.20 -5.74 -11.91
CA LEU A 61 -7.11 -6.40 -12.63
C LEU A 61 -7.53 -7.79 -13.11
N GLN A 62 -8.21 -8.58 -12.28
CA GLN A 62 -8.72 -9.89 -12.66
C GLN A 62 -9.68 -9.82 -13.85
N ALA A 63 -10.60 -8.85 -13.84
CA ALA A 63 -11.53 -8.63 -14.95
C ALA A 63 -10.81 -8.22 -16.24
N SER A 64 -9.80 -7.36 -16.16
CA SER A 64 -9.04 -6.86 -17.31
C SER A 64 -8.07 -7.89 -17.88
N LEU A 65 -7.31 -8.55 -17.02
CA LEU A 65 -6.25 -9.47 -17.41
C LEU A 65 -6.74 -10.90 -17.64
N LYS A 66 -8.00 -11.19 -17.28
CA LYS A 66 -8.61 -12.54 -17.36
C LYS A 66 -7.79 -13.62 -16.64
N GLN A 67 -7.09 -13.22 -15.58
CA GLN A 67 -6.30 -14.08 -14.72
C GLN A 67 -6.62 -13.80 -13.24
N ALA A 68 -6.52 -14.81 -12.41
CA ALA A 68 -6.73 -14.65 -10.98
C ALA A 68 -5.72 -13.68 -10.36
N VAL A 69 -6.19 -12.77 -9.50
CA VAL A 69 -5.35 -11.86 -8.71
C VAL A 69 -5.66 -12.13 -7.24
N VAL A 70 -4.72 -12.77 -6.55
CA VAL A 70 -4.87 -13.22 -5.16
C VAL A 70 -4.24 -12.22 -4.22
N VAL A 71 -5.04 -11.62 -3.33
CA VAL A 71 -4.54 -10.72 -2.29
C VAL A 71 -4.02 -11.54 -1.12
N GLU A 72 -2.76 -11.34 -0.76
CA GLU A 72 -2.07 -12.03 0.32
C GLU A 72 -1.59 -11.04 1.38
N ASN A 73 -2.16 -11.11 2.61
CA ASN A 73 -1.74 -10.26 3.72
C ASN A 73 -0.54 -10.88 4.45
N ARG A 74 0.63 -10.20 4.38
CA ARG A 74 1.87 -10.59 5.09
C ARG A 74 2.24 -9.52 6.10
N ALA A 75 1.51 -9.47 7.19
CA ALA A 75 1.72 -8.50 8.24
C ALA A 75 2.95 -8.81 9.10
N GLY A 76 3.54 -7.78 9.70
CA GLY A 76 4.59 -7.89 10.71
C GLY A 76 5.81 -7.00 10.45
N ALA A 77 6.49 -6.63 11.55
CA ALA A 77 7.69 -5.79 11.57
C ALA A 77 7.55 -4.52 10.69
N ASN A 78 6.42 -3.80 10.82
CA ASN A 78 6.08 -2.64 10.00
C ASN A 78 6.27 -2.90 8.49
N GLY A 79 5.76 -4.03 7.98
CA GLY A 79 5.80 -4.39 6.57
C GLY A 79 7.12 -5.00 6.08
N ILE A 80 8.16 -5.07 6.90
CA ILE A 80 9.47 -5.64 6.50
C ILE A 80 9.31 -7.06 5.96
N ILE A 81 8.43 -7.88 6.57
CA ILE A 81 8.21 -9.27 6.14
C ILE A 81 7.67 -9.34 4.71
N ALA A 82 6.69 -8.52 4.37
CA ALA A 82 6.10 -8.45 3.03
C ALA A 82 7.12 -7.95 1.99
N TYR A 83 7.83 -6.87 2.31
CA TYR A 83 8.84 -6.30 1.43
C TYR A 83 9.98 -7.28 1.15
N GLN A 84 10.50 -7.95 2.18
CA GLN A 84 11.51 -8.99 2.01
C GLN A 84 11.03 -10.15 1.14
N HIS A 85 9.75 -10.53 1.29
CA HIS A 85 9.17 -11.59 0.47
C HIS A 85 9.13 -11.20 -1.00
N VAL A 86 8.62 -10.00 -1.31
CA VAL A 86 8.51 -9.52 -2.70
C VAL A 86 9.88 -9.24 -3.32
N ALA A 87 10.81 -8.66 -2.56
CA ALA A 87 12.19 -8.44 -3.03
C ALA A 87 12.91 -9.72 -3.45
N LYS A 88 12.52 -10.88 -2.89
CA LYS A 88 13.06 -12.20 -3.24
C LYS A 88 12.24 -12.96 -4.29
N ALA A 89 11.08 -12.45 -4.68
CA ALA A 89 10.24 -13.06 -5.69
C ALA A 89 10.84 -12.90 -7.09
N GLN A 90 10.38 -13.70 -8.04
CA GLN A 90 10.77 -13.54 -9.44
C GLN A 90 10.27 -12.21 -9.98
N ALA A 91 11.12 -11.46 -10.67
CA ALA A 91 10.78 -10.17 -11.29
C ALA A 91 10.04 -10.35 -12.63
N ASP A 92 9.01 -11.21 -12.66
CA ASP A 92 8.24 -11.59 -13.84
C ASP A 92 6.85 -10.92 -13.90
N GLY A 93 6.58 -10.01 -12.97
CA GLY A 93 5.31 -9.28 -12.87
C GLY A 93 4.16 -10.03 -12.19
N HIS A 94 4.34 -11.31 -11.81
CA HIS A 94 3.28 -12.09 -11.15
C HIS A 94 3.26 -11.95 -9.62
N THR A 95 4.23 -11.23 -9.05
CA THR A 95 4.19 -10.84 -7.64
C THR A 95 4.27 -9.32 -7.55
N ILE A 96 3.19 -8.69 -7.07
CA ILE A 96 3.11 -7.24 -6.91
C ILE A 96 2.91 -6.88 -5.44
N LEU A 97 3.30 -5.67 -5.06
CA LEU A 97 3.28 -5.19 -3.69
C LEU A 97 2.39 -3.96 -3.55
N MET A 98 1.51 -3.95 -2.56
CA MET A 98 0.88 -2.73 -2.08
C MET A 98 1.88 -1.96 -1.23
N ALA A 99 2.66 -1.09 -1.87
CA ALA A 99 3.69 -0.32 -1.20
C ALA A 99 3.09 0.72 -0.24
N ASN A 100 3.82 0.98 0.85
CA ASN A 100 3.43 1.94 1.88
C ASN A 100 4.61 2.80 2.30
N ILE A 101 4.34 4.02 2.74
CA ILE A 101 5.35 5.00 3.12
C ILE A 101 6.27 4.50 4.24
N GLY A 102 5.74 3.74 5.22
CA GLY A 102 6.54 3.17 6.32
C GLY A 102 7.72 2.36 5.80
N PRO A 103 7.47 1.19 5.19
CA PRO A 103 8.56 0.35 4.70
C PRO A 103 9.32 0.95 3.51
N SER A 104 8.69 1.80 2.69
CA SER A 104 9.37 2.38 1.51
C SER A 104 10.30 3.55 1.83
N ALA A 105 9.93 4.42 2.79
CA ALA A 105 10.64 5.67 3.02
C ALA A 105 11.11 5.86 4.47
N ILE A 106 10.34 5.37 5.46
CA ILE A 106 10.64 5.60 6.87
C ILE A 106 11.61 4.55 7.40
N ASN A 107 11.37 3.26 7.13
CA ASN A 107 12.21 2.17 7.62
C ASN A 107 13.69 2.31 7.21
N PRO A 108 14.06 2.75 5.98
CA PRO A 108 15.45 2.99 5.62
C PRO A 108 16.20 3.95 6.55
N SER A 109 15.50 4.93 7.13
CA SER A 109 16.07 5.87 8.09
C SER A 109 15.98 5.40 9.54
N LEU A 110 15.04 4.49 9.85
CA LEU A 110 14.76 4.01 11.21
C LEU A 110 15.61 2.79 11.60
N TYR A 111 15.88 1.90 10.65
CA TYR A 111 16.57 0.64 10.90
C TYR A 111 17.98 0.66 10.32
N LYS A 112 18.98 0.30 11.14
CA LYS A 112 20.39 0.21 10.69
C LYS A 112 20.61 -0.84 9.59
N LYS A 113 19.77 -1.89 9.53
CA LYS A 113 19.87 -2.97 8.56
C LYS A 113 18.47 -3.44 8.18
N LEU A 114 18.17 -3.39 6.89
CA LEU A 114 16.95 -3.93 6.30
C LEU A 114 17.28 -5.12 5.39
N PRO A 115 16.37 -6.11 5.26
CA PRO A 115 16.56 -7.25 4.37
C PRO A 115 16.13 -6.95 2.92
N TYR A 116 15.93 -5.68 2.56
CA TYR A 116 15.58 -5.18 1.23
C TYR A 116 16.12 -3.76 1.02
N ASP A 117 16.28 -3.35 -0.22
CA ASP A 117 16.57 -1.98 -0.64
C ASP A 117 15.30 -1.41 -1.32
N ALA A 118 14.67 -0.44 -0.67
CA ALA A 118 13.39 0.13 -1.14
C ALA A 118 13.50 0.81 -2.52
N MET A 119 14.68 1.24 -2.93
CA MET A 119 14.92 1.94 -4.19
C MET A 119 15.37 1.02 -5.32
N LYS A 120 16.00 -0.13 -5.00
CA LYS A 120 16.62 -1.01 -6.00
C LYS A 120 15.84 -2.31 -6.24
N ASP A 121 15.19 -2.85 -5.19
CA ASP A 121 14.57 -4.17 -5.27
C ASP A 121 13.14 -4.13 -5.84
N PHE A 122 12.60 -2.93 -6.10
CA PHE A 122 11.22 -2.77 -6.55
C PHE A 122 11.12 -1.85 -7.77
N ALA A 123 10.31 -2.26 -8.76
CA ALA A 123 9.92 -1.43 -9.89
C ALA A 123 8.57 -0.75 -9.57
N PRO A 124 8.50 0.59 -9.44
CA PRO A 124 7.24 1.27 -9.17
C PRO A 124 6.30 1.20 -10.37
N ILE A 125 5.02 0.89 -10.11
CA ILE A 125 3.98 0.82 -11.15
C ILE A 125 3.19 2.13 -11.18
N THR A 126 2.54 2.47 -10.06
CA THR A 126 1.72 3.69 -9.94
C THR A 126 1.44 4.01 -8.47
N MET A 127 1.08 5.26 -8.20
CA MET A 127 0.54 5.67 -6.91
C MET A 127 -0.96 5.33 -6.86
N VAL A 128 -1.35 4.50 -5.90
CA VAL A 128 -2.73 4.02 -5.77
C VAL A 128 -3.64 5.09 -5.17
N SER A 129 -3.24 5.69 -4.06
CA SER A 129 -4.08 6.65 -3.33
C SER A 129 -3.28 7.47 -2.33
N TRP A 130 -3.81 8.64 -2.01
CA TRP A 130 -3.50 9.42 -0.82
C TRP A 130 -4.57 9.15 0.24
N VAL A 131 -4.16 8.71 1.43
CA VAL A 131 -5.09 8.41 2.51
C VAL A 131 -4.83 9.36 3.67
N PRO A 132 -5.78 10.26 3.99
CA PRO A 132 -5.66 11.13 5.15
C PRO A 132 -5.64 10.33 6.45
N LEU A 133 -4.93 10.86 7.44
CA LEU A 133 -4.98 10.38 8.82
C LEU A 133 -5.94 11.24 9.62
N VAL A 134 -6.64 10.62 10.54
CA VAL A 134 -7.57 11.27 11.48
C VAL A 134 -7.25 10.84 12.90
N VAL A 135 -7.42 11.76 13.85
CA VAL A 135 -7.37 11.41 15.27
C VAL A 135 -8.71 10.76 15.65
N VAL A 136 -8.64 9.54 16.12
CA VAL A 136 -9.75 8.81 16.70
C VAL A 136 -9.57 8.79 18.21
N ALA A 137 -10.59 9.15 18.96
CA ALA A 137 -10.60 9.07 20.42
C ALA A 137 -11.68 8.10 20.88
N ASN A 138 -11.42 7.37 21.96
CA ASN A 138 -12.43 6.58 22.61
C ASN A 138 -13.57 7.50 23.11
N PRO A 139 -14.85 7.16 22.87
CA PRO A 139 -15.98 7.98 23.34
C PRO A 139 -15.98 8.22 24.85
N GLY A 140 -15.54 7.24 25.65
CA GLY A 140 -15.42 7.34 27.11
C GLY A 140 -14.36 8.35 27.58
N LEU A 141 -13.45 8.79 26.70
CA LEU A 141 -12.48 9.82 27.02
C LEU A 141 -13.14 11.19 27.26
N GLY A 142 -14.34 11.43 26.70
CA GLY A 142 -15.10 12.67 26.89
C GLY A 142 -14.47 13.88 26.21
N VAL A 143 -13.81 13.71 25.06
CA VAL A 143 -13.27 14.79 24.22
C VAL A 143 -13.92 14.72 22.84
N SER A 144 -14.28 15.88 22.28
CA SER A 144 -14.90 16.02 20.97
C SER A 144 -14.06 16.81 19.99
N THR A 145 -13.06 17.51 20.47
CA THR A 145 -12.18 18.37 19.67
C THR A 145 -10.70 18.16 20.01
N VAL A 146 -9.84 18.50 19.06
CA VAL A 146 -8.38 18.44 19.26
C VAL A 146 -7.91 19.35 20.42
N PRO A 147 -8.40 20.59 20.59
CA PRO A 147 -8.08 21.40 21.76
C PRO A 147 -8.45 20.74 23.10
N GLU A 148 -9.60 20.08 23.20
CA GLU A 148 -10.00 19.33 24.40
C GLU A 148 -9.07 18.16 24.69
N LEU A 149 -8.66 17.41 23.65
CA LEU A 149 -7.68 16.34 23.80
C LEU A 149 -6.34 16.89 24.32
N ILE A 150 -5.86 18.00 23.77
CA ILE A 150 -4.62 18.65 24.20
C ILE A 150 -4.73 19.09 25.66
N ALA A 151 -5.84 19.73 26.04
CA ALA A 151 -6.07 20.18 27.42
C ALA A 151 -6.07 19.00 28.40
N LYS A 152 -6.75 17.92 28.04
CA LYS A 152 -6.79 16.69 28.85
C LYS A 152 -5.42 16.04 28.99
N ALA A 153 -4.68 15.90 27.88
CA ALA A 153 -3.33 15.32 27.90
C ALA A 153 -2.35 16.18 28.73
N LYS A 154 -2.49 17.51 28.71
CA LYS A 154 -1.69 18.42 29.56
C LYS A 154 -2.05 18.32 31.04
N ALA A 155 -3.33 18.11 31.36
CA ALA A 155 -3.77 17.94 32.72
C ALA A 155 -3.29 16.63 33.36
N THR A 156 -3.03 15.60 32.57
CA THR A 156 -2.63 14.25 33.03
C THR A 156 -1.45 13.72 32.19
N PRO A 157 -0.23 14.30 32.31
CA PRO A 157 0.91 13.90 31.51
C PRO A 157 1.24 12.41 31.70
N GLY A 158 1.44 11.68 30.59
CA GLY A 158 1.80 10.26 30.61
C GLY A 158 0.72 9.29 31.09
N VAL A 159 -0.52 9.75 31.33
CA VAL A 159 -1.65 8.89 31.67
C VAL A 159 -2.35 8.37 30.42
N LEU A 160 -2.58 9.24 29.45
CA LEU A 160 -3.22 8.83 28.21
C LEU A 160 -2.32 7.91 27.37
N SER A 161 -2.97 7.01 26.64
CA SER A 161 -2.33 6.07 25.71
C SER A 161 -2.80 6.28 24.29
N TYR A 162 -1.95 5.92 23.30
CA TYR A 162 -2.36 5.90 21.90
C TYR A 162 -1.97 4.61 21.20
N GLY A 163 -2.87 4.10 20.36
CA GLY A 163 -2.66 2.91 19.54
C GLY A 163 -1.72 3.21 18.37
N VAL A 164 -0.68 2.40 18.22
CA VAL A 164 0.29 2.46 17.12
C VAL A 164 0.17 1.20 16.27
N SER A 165 -0.14 1.35 15.00
CA SER A 165 -0.23 0.22 14.06
C SER A 165 1.13 -0.41 13.70
N GLY A 166 2.21 0.11 14.26
CA GLY A 166 3.60 -0.30 14.12
C GLY A 166 4.55 0.89 14.21
N ILE A 167 5.71 0.67 14.80
CA ILE A 167 6.76 1.69 14.90
C ILE A 167 7.24 2.05 13.49
N GLY A 168 7.31 3.36 13.16
CA GLY A 168 7.70 3.83 11.83
C GLY A 168 6.56 3.87 10.80
N THR A 169 5.30 3.62 11.20
CA THR A 169 4.14 3.89 10.34
C THR A 169 3.85 5.38 10.25
N ALA A 170 3.08 5.79 9.22
CA ALA A 170 2.64 7.19 9.09
C ALA A 170 1.85 7.65 10.32
N GLY A 171 0.97 6.80 10.87
CA GLY A 171 0.20 7.10 12.08
C GLY A 171 1.08 7.29 13.31
N HIS A 172 2.14 6.50 13.46
CA HIS A 172 3.12 6.69 14.53
C HIS A 172 3.82 8.04 14.44
N LEU A 173 4.41 8.36 13.27
CA LEU A 173 5.12 9.63 13.09
C LEU A 173 4.20 10.84 13.21
N ALA A 174 2.96 10.75 12.70
CA ALA A 174 1.97 11.81 12.83
C ALA A 174 1.60 12.06 14.30
N MET A 175 1.46 11.00 15.11
CA MET A 175 1.17 11.14 16.54
C MET A 175 2.39 11.70 17.29
N GLU A 176 3.59 11.27 17.00
CA GLU A 176 4.80 11.83 17.63
C GLU A 176 4.99 13.32 17.27
N LEU A 177 4.71 13.71 16.02
CA LEU A 177 4.68 15.12 15.61
C LEU A 177 3.59 15.91 16.35
N PHE A 178 2.40 15.34 16.48
CA PHE A 178 1.31 15.94 17.26
C PHE A 178 1.72 16.17 18.72
N LYS A 179 2.29 15.15 19.37
CA LYS A 179 2.80 15.24 20.74
C LYS A 179 3.84 16.33 20.90
N SER A 180 4.80 16.38 19.98
CA SER A 180 5.86 17.41 19.98
C SER A 180 5.30 18.82 19.82
N ASN A 181 4.40 19.03 18.85
CA ASN A 181 3.83 20.36 18.57
C ASN A 181 2.88 20.84 19.67
N ALA A 182 2.11 19.94 20.28
CA ALA A 182 1.18 20.26 21.34
C ALA A 182 1.84 20.33 22.73
N GLY A 183 3.06 19.82 22.89
CA GLY A 183 3.74 19.71 24.17
C GLY A 183 3.01 18.78 25.13
N VAL A 184 2.59 17.60 24.66
CA VAL A 184 1.84 16.61 25.45
C VAL A 184 2.58 15.28 25.51
N ASP A 185 2.39 14.56 26.63
CA ASP A 185 2.91 13.20 26.83
C ASP A 185 1.75 12.20 26.77
N ILE A 186 1.74 11.37 25.71
CA ILE A 186 0.76 10.29 25.46
C ILE A 186 1.56 9.03 25.16
N LYS A 187 1.30 7.92 25.84
CA LYS A 187 2.10 6.68 25.76
C LYS A 187 1.72 5.80 24.57
N PRO A 188 2.68 5.30 23.78
CA PRO A 188 2.39 4.39 22.67
C PRO A 188 2.07 2.97 23.15
N ILE A 189 1.03 2.35 22.55
CA ILE A 189 0.71 0.93 22.67
C ILE A 189 0.81 0.31 21.28
N ASN A 190 1.72 -0.65 21.10
CA ASN A 190 2.03 -1.21 19.80
C ASN A 190 1.09 -2.35 19.41
N TYR A 191 0.58 -2.28 18.17
CA TYR A 191 -0.27 -3.30 17.54
C TYR A 191 0.35 -3.78 16.22
N LYS A 192 -0.16 -4.89 15.69
CA LYS A 192 0.28 -5.45 14.40
C LYS A 192 -0.48 -4.88 13.19
N GLY A 193 -1.00 -3.66 13.29
CA GLY A 193 -1.74 -2.97 12.22
C GLY A 193 -2.86 -2.09 12.74
N ASP A 194 -3.54 -1.35 11.85
CA ASP A 194 -4.59 -0.39 12.19
C ASP A 194 -5.83 -1.09 12.80
N THR A 195 -6.25 -2.22 12.24
CA THR A 195 -7.49 -2.90 12.65
C THR A 195 -7.51 -3.28 14.13
N PRO A 196 -6.51 -3.99 14.69
CA PRO A 196 -6.51 -4.30 16.12
C PRO A 196 -6.34 -3.06 17.00
N ALA A 197 -5.54 -2.06 16.59
CA ALA A 197 -5.38 -0.81 17.33
C ALA A 197 -6.70 -0.01 17.41
N LEU A 198 -7.43 0.04 16.30
CA LEU A 198 -8.72 0.74 16.23
C LEU A 198 -9.79 0.02 17.08
N ALA A 199 -9.83 -1.31 17.02
CA ALA A 199 -10.75 -2.09 17.84
C ALA A 199 -10.54 -1.83 19.34
N ASP A 200 -9.31 -1.81 19.81
CA ASP A 200 -8.96 -1.53 21.20
C ASP A 200 -9.21 -0.05 21.58
N THR A 201 -9.05 0.89 20.62
CA THR A 201 -9.42 2.29 20.84
C THR A 201 -10.93 2.44 21.01
N ILE A 202 -11.74 1.76 20.18
CA ILE A 202 -13.21 1.75 20.30
C ILE A 202 -13.65 1.12 21.62
N ALA A 203 -13.02 0.02 22.03
CA ALA A 203 -13.31 -0.68 23.28
C ALA A 203 -12.87 0.08 24.54
N GLY A 204 -12.01 1.11 24.41
CA GLY A 204 -11.53 1.91 25.55
C GLY A 204 -10.29 1.31 26.24
N HIS A 205 -9.63 0.32 25.64
CA HIS A 205 -8.35 -0.20 26.11
C HIS A 205 -7.20 0.78 25.80
N VAL A 206 -7.40 1.64 24.81
CA VAL A 206 -6.49 2.71 24.38
C VAL A 206 -7.32 3.98 24.19
N ASP A 207 -6.77 5.13 24.60
CA ASP A 207 -7.52 6.40 24.63
C ASP A 207 -7.70 7.02 23.24
N VAL A 208 -6.63 7.03 22.43
CA VAL A 208 -6.63 7.67 21.09
C VAL A 208 -5.83 6.84 20.08
N MET A 209 -6.04 7.14 18.81
CA MET A 209 -5.26 6.60 17.70
C MET A 209 -5.18 7.61 16.55
N MET A 210 -4.05 7.65 15.85
CA MET A 210 -3.94 8.29 14.53
C MET A 210 -4.22 7.22 13.49
N ALA A 211 -5.48 7.13 13.03
CA ALA A 211 -5.95 6.10 12.10
C ALA A 211 -6.05 6.64 10.67
N THR A 212 -6.02 5.74 9.67
CA THR A 212 -6.42 6.11 8.32
C THR A 212 -7.93 6.36 8.27
N VAL A 213 -8.37 7.36 7.50
CA VAL A 213 -9.80 7.64 7.35
C VAL A 213 -10.58 6.41 6.83
N VAL A 214 -9.97 5.60 5.98
CA VAL A 214 -10.59 4.37 5.43
C VAL A 214 -10.90 3.36 6.52
N ALA A 215 -9.98 3.17 7.47
CA ALA A 215 -10.21 2.27 8.61
C ALA A 215 -11.21 2.86 9.62
N ALA A 216 -11.14 4.17 9.86
CA ALA A 216 -11.98 4.84 10.84
C ALA A 216 -13.45 5.05 10.39
N ALA A 217 -13.68 5.34 9.09
CA ALA A 217 -14.97 5.74 8.55
C ALA A 217 -16.17 4.82 8.91
N PRO A 218 -16.03 3.48 8.90
CA PRO A 218 -17.14 2.59 9.30
C PRO A 218 -17.58 2.74 10.76
N HIS A 219 -16.72 3.31 11.60
CA HIS A 219 -16.92 3.48 13.05
C HIS A 219 -17.21 4.91 13.46
N MET A 220 -17.18 5.86 12.51
CA MET A 220 -17.49 7.27 12.78
C MET A 220 -18.99 7.47 12.72
N SER A 221 -19.54 8.21 13.70
CA SER A 221 -20.90 8.71 13.57
C SER A 221 -21.01 9.59 12.33
N PRO A 222 -22.07 9.48 11.53
CA PRO A 222 -22.27 10.40 10.41
C PRO A 222 -22.21 11.84 10.93
N PRO A 223 -21.56 12.78 10.19
CA PRO A 223 -21.58 14.16 10.58
C PRO A 223 -23.06 14.60 10.69
N PRO A 224 -23.41 15.46 11.67
CA PRO A 224 -24.76 15.98 11.76
C PRO A 224 -25.12 16.58 10.40
N ALA A 225 -26.29 16.18 9.88
CA ALA A 225 -26.78 16.67 8.60
C ALA A 225 -26.61 18.20 8.57
N ARG A 226 -25.80 18.70 7.63
CA ARG A 226 -25.74 20.15 7.42
C ARG A 226 -27.16 20.55 7.08
N THR A 227 -27.85 21.15 8.04
CA THR A 227 -29.09 21.85 7.74
C THR A 227 -28.72 22.89 6.70
N SER A 228 -29.19 22.68 5.47
CA SER A 228 -29.10 23.68 4.44
C SER A 228 -29.85 24.89 4.96
N HIS A 229 -29.15 25.89 5.50
CA HIS A 229 -29.72 27.19 5.63
C HIS A 229 -30.06 27.62 4.20
N SER A 230 -31.35 27.54 3.87
CA SER A 230 -31.88 28.21 2.70
C SER A 230 -31.54 29.68 2.87
N GLY A 231 -30.47 30.12 2.23
CA GLY A 231 -30.14 31.53 2.12
C GLY A 231 -31.35 32.25 1.51
N PRO A 232 -31.57 33.54 1.87
CA PRO A 232 -32.69 34.32 1.36
C PRO A 232 -32.66 34.30 -0.16
N SER A 233 -33.81 33.94 -0.76
CA SER A 233 -34.07 34.00 -2.19
C SER A 233 -33.64 35.36 -2.74
N HIS A 234 -32.70 35.38 -3.67
CA HIS A 234 -32.40 36.58 -4.45
C HIS A 234 -33.67 36.99 -5.21
N GLN A 235 -34.36 37.95 -4.67
CA GLN A 235 -35.33 38.73 -5.41
C GLN A 235 -34.61 39.67 -6.35
N GLY A 236 -34.88 39.50 -7.63
CA GLY A 236 -34.92 40.41 -8.74
C GLY A 236 -33.89 41.54 -8.82
N TRP A 237 -33.08 41.47 -9.85
CA TRP A 237 -32.55 42.65 -10.53
C TRP A 237 -33.43 42.89 -11.77
N SER A 238 -34.24 43.94 -11.72
CA SER A 238 -34.84 44.61 -12.87
C SER A 238 -33.87 45.62 -13.46
#